data_885ea90bcf961902a8333bcf85767f99
#
_entry.id   885ea90bcf961902a8333bcf85767f99
#
_cell.length_a   1.000
_cell.length_b   1.000
_cell.length_c   1.000
_cell.angle_alpha   90.00
_cell.angle_beta   90.00
_cell.angle_gamma   90.00
#
_symmetry.space_group_name_H-M   'P 1'
#
loop_
_entity.id
_entity.type
_entity.pdbx_description
1 polymer ?
#
loop_
_entity_poly.entity_id
_entity_poly.type
_entity_poly.pdbx_seq_one_letter_code
_entity_poly.pdbx_strand_id
1 'polypeptide(L)'
;MLISTPISVLKKNFGIHETLRILARAGFTAFDLTVFDIDEDNPLYNEGWQSYLDTILDVCRETGIVCNQAHAPFTSRKIEVPKNEWYNTRIQECIIRTIEAAGYLGAKVVVVHPITYKRYRDHKEFMDEKNFEFFRSLAPHAHKAGVKVGVENMLQVDDDGKIIVAPCSDPDDFCRYIDTLGEDFTACLDIGHCALNGPRPAEMIRALGADRLGALHVHDNDGKRDLHQLPYHQAIDWEEILDALADIGYRGDFTLEADNFYGRLPKELLEDAAGHMAKVSHHMVNHILMRRGEK
;
A
#
# COMPACT_ATOMS: atom_id res chain seq x y z
N MET A 1 -13.02 -6.19 9.43
CA MET A 1 -12.21 -5.58 8.35
C MET A 1 -12.17 -4.09 8.60
N LEU A 2 -10.98 -3.53 8.84
CA LEU A 2 -10.80 -2.09 8.99
C LEU A 2 -10.81 -1.43 7.62
N ILE A 3 -11.21 -0.16 7.57
CA ILE A 3 -11.07 0.66 6.36
C ILE A 3 -10.06 1.78 6.61
N SER A 4 -9.15 1.96 5.69
CA SER A 4 -8.07 2.94 5.78
C SER A 4 -7.78 3.63 4.45
N THR A 5 -6.99 4.68 4.50
CA THR A 5 -6.44 5.38 3.33
C THR A 5 -5.06 5.95 3.68
N PRO A 6 -4.16 6.17 2.70
CA PRO A 6 -2.93 6.90 2.89
C PRO A 6 -3.14 8.29 3.49
N ILE A 7 -2.22 8.69 4.34
CA ILE A 7 -2.30 10.01 4.99
C ILE A 7 -1.65 11.14 4.18
N SER A 8 -0.95 10.86 3.11
CA SER A 8 -0.05 11.76 2.37
C SER A 8 -0.67 13.09 2.01
N VAL A 9 -1.83 13.11 1.35
CA VAL A 9 -2.49 14.32 0.86
C VAL A 9 -3.02 15.18 2.01
N LEU A 10 -3.71 14.56 2.96
CA LEU A 10 -4.26 15.29 4.11
C LEU A 10 -3.15 15.79 5.04
N LYS A 11 -2.11 14.97 5.30
CA LYS A 11 -0.94 15.34 6.11
C LYS A 11 -0.26 16.60 5.56
N LYS A 12 -0.11 16.72 4.25
CA LYS A 12 0.48 17.91 3.61
C LYS A 12 -0.35 19.17 3.85
N ASN A 13 -1.66 19.06 3.99
CA ASN A 13 -2.58 20.20 4.15
C ASN A 13 -2.87 20.55 5.61
N PHE A 14 -2.87 19.57 6.52
CA PHE A 14 -3.37 19.73 7.89
C PHE A 14 -2.35 19.30 8.97
N GLY A 15 -1.23 18.69 8.59
CA GLY A 15 -0.34 18.00 9.52
C GLY A 15 -0.90 16.68 10.00
N ILE A 16 -0.04 15.83 10.60
CA ILE A 16 -0.39 14.45 10.92
C ILE A 16 -1.56 14.32 11.92
N HIS A 17 -1.53 15.07 13.01
CA HIS A 17 -2.51 14.96 14.09
C HIS A 17 -3.92 15.34 13.63
N GLU A 18 -4.05 16.45 12.90
CA GLU A 18 -5.37 16.84 12.37
C GLU A 18 -5.82 15.92 11.24
N THR A 19 -4.91 15.40 10.43
CA THR A 19 -5.24 14.37 9.43
C THR A 19 -5.92 13.16 10.07
N LEU A 20 -5.39 12.64 11.17
CA LEU A 20 -5.99 11.48 11.84
C LEU A 20 -7.37 11.81 12.42
N ARG A 21 -7.56 13.02 12.97
CA ARG A 21 -8.87 13.47 13.43
C ARG A 21 -9.88 13.61 12.29
N ILE A 22 -9.44 14.17 11.14
CA ILE A 22 -10.26 14.25 9.92
C ILE A 22 -10.69 12.87 9.46
N LEU A 23 -9.75 11.91 9.34
CA LEU A 23 -10.06 10.55 8.91
C LEU A 23 -11.04 9.86 9.86
N ALA A 24 -10.87 10.01 11.17
CA ALA A 24 -11.81 9.46 12.15
C ALA A 24 -13.22 10.07 12.01
N ARG A 25 -13.33 11.42 11.87
CA ARG A 25 -14.62 12.10 11.65
C ARG A 25 -15.24 11.72 10.31
N ALA A 26 -14.43 11.51 9.28
CA ALA A 26 -14.86 11.06 7.96
C ALA A 26 -15.43 9.63 7.97
N GLY A 27 -15.12 8.82 9.00
CA GLY A 27 -15.63 7.46 9.15
C GLY A 27 -14.62 6.36 8.82
N PHE A 28 -13.34 6.69 8.61
CA PHE A 28 -12.28 5.69 8.55
C PHE A 28 -12.00 5.11 9.95
N THR A 29 -11.75 3.80 10.00
CA THR A 29 -11.43 3.10 11.24
C THR A 29 -9.93 2.89 11.43
N ALA A 30 -9.16 3.10 10.36
CA ALA A 30 -7.73 2.97 10.34
C ALA A 30 -7.08 3.97 9.37
N PHE A 31 -5.76 4.04 9.40
CA PHE A 31 -4.97 4.81 8.44
C PHE A 31 -3.74 4.03 7.98
N ASP A 32 -3.30 4.29 6.76
CA ASP A 32 -2.01 3.86 6.24
C ASP A 32 -0.97 4.95 6.53
N LEU A 33 0.08 4.58 7.29
CA LEU A 33 1.22 5.44 7.54
C LEU A 33 2.11 5.53 6.29
N THR A 34 1.78 6.45 5.40
CA THR A 34 2.54 6.65 4.18
C THR A 34 3.81 7.47 4.44
N VAL A 35 4.98 6.88 4.16
CA VAL A 35 6.29 7.47 4.39
C VAL A 35 7.02 7.68 3.06
N PHE A 36 6.57 8.64 2.27
CA PHE A 36 7.20 8.98 0.99
C PHE A 36 8.27 10.06 1.10
N ASP A 37 8.20 10.87 2.16
CA ASP A 37 9.17 11.94 2.42
C ASP A 37 10.38 11.36 3.15
N ILE A 38 11.51 11.30 2.47
CA ILE A 38 12.78 10.84 3.03
C ILE A 38 13.76 11.98 3.30
N ASP A 39 13.21 13.18 3.55
CA ASP A 39 14.00 14.35 3.89
C ASP A 39 14.63 14.21 5.26
N GLU A 40 15.78 14.86 5.47
CA GLU A 40 16.52 14.83 6.74
C GLU A 40 15.69 15.34 7.92
N ASP A 41 14.74 16.24 7.65
CA ASP A 41 13.85 16.83 8.65
C ASP A 41 12.67 15.93 9.03
N ASN A 42 12.47 14.78 8.37
CA ASN A 42 11.38 13.88 8.73
C ASN A 42 11.61 13.30 10.13
N PRO A 43 10.70 13.54 11.09
CA PRO A 43 10.86 13.10 12.47
C PRO A 43 11.12 11.60 12.65
N LEU A 44 10.67 10.76 11.70
CA LEU A 44 10.90 9.33 11.73
C LEU A 44 12.37 8.94 11.60
N TYR A 45 13.22 9.81 11.00
CA TYR A 45 14.63 9.51 10.76
C TYR A 45 15.58 10.15 11.77
N ASN A 46 15.02 10.87 12.74
CA ASN A 46 15.77 11.55 13.79
C ASN A 46 15.89 10.69 15.06
N GLU A 47 16.83 11.06 15.94
CA GLU A 47 16.85 10.55 17.31
C GLU A 47 15.54 10.93 18.03
N GLY A 48 14.93 9.96 18.75
CA GLY A 48 13.66 10.20 19.43
C GLY A 48 12.41 10.05 18.54
N TRP A 49 12.50 9.37 17.41
CA TRP A 49 11.37 9.06 16.53
C TRP A 49 10.20 8.41 17.28
N GLN A 50 10.46 7.63 18.34
CA GLN A 50 9.41 7.05 19.18
C GLN A 50 8.55 8.13 19.85
N SER A 51 9.16 9.20 20.36
CA SER A 51 8.40 10.31 20.96
C SER A 51 7.50 11.00 19.94
N TYR A 52 7.92 11.07 18.67
CA TYR A 52 7.04 11.53 17.60
C TYR A 52 5.85 10.55 17.39
N LEU A 53 6.11 9.25 17.38
CA LEU A 53 5.04 8.25 17.26
C LEU A 53 4.12 8.22 18.49
N ASP A 54 4.63 8.52 19.67
CA ASP A 54 3.79 8.67 20.88
C ASP A 54 2.73 9.75 20.69
N THR A 55 3.06 10.87 20.02
CA THR A 55 2.09 11.92 19.70
C THR A 55 1.00 11.44 18.71
N ILE A 56 1.33 10.50 17.82
CA ILE A 56 0.37 9.86 16.92
C ILE A 56 -0.53 8.92 17.73
N LEU A 57 0.05 8.11 18.63
CA LEU A 57 -0.71 7.22 19.51
C LEU A 57 -1.66 7.98 20.44
N ASP A 58 -1.31 9.19 20.87
CA ASP A 58 -2.21 10.06 21.64
C ASP A 58 -3.48 10.38 20.83
N VAL A 59 -3.34 10.74 19.57
CA VAL A 59 -4.50 10.98 18.69
C VAL A 59 -5.27 9.69 18.39
N CYS A 60 -4.58 8.56 18.24
CA CYS A 60 -5.24 7.27 18.10
C CYS A 60 -6.11 6.93 19.33
N ARG A 61 -5.60 7.18 20.54
CA ARG A 61 -6.38 7.01 21.80
C ARG A 61 -7.56 7.98 21.90
N GLU A 62 -7.39 9.22 21.43
CA GLU A 62 -8.44 10.25 21.41
C GLU A 62 -9.59 9.86 20.47
N THR A 63 -9.27 9.36 19.29
CA THR A 63 -10.23 9.20 18.17
C THR A 63 -10.70 7.78 17.95
N GLY A 64 -9.98 6.79 18.48
CA GLY A 64 -10.21 5.36 18.21
C GLY A 64 -9.69 4.85 16.88
N ILE A 65 -9.10 5.73 16.01
CA ILE A 65 -8.46 5.30 14.75
C ILE A 65 -7.15 4.56 15.05
N VAL A 66 -6.79 3.56 14.25
CA VAL A 66 -5.57 2.78 14.43
C VAL A 66 -4.70 2.79 13.17
N CYS A 67 -3.40 2.58 13.30
CA CYS A 67 -2.54 2.29 12.18
C CYS A 67 -2.69 0.81 11.82
N ASN A 68 -3.21 0.49 10.63
CA ASN A 68 -3.35 -0.90 10.19
C ASN A 68 -2.24 -1.34 9.25
N GLN A 69 -1.71 -0.40 8.49
CA GLN A 69 -0.73 -0.60 7.44
C GLN A 69 0.23 0.60 7.42
N ALA A 70 1.43 0.40 6.90
CA ALA A 70 2.33 1.47 6.52
C ALA A 70 2.83 1.24 5.09
N HIS A 71 3.15 2.31 4.38
CA HIS A 71 3.78 2.26 3.06
C HIS A 71 5.20 2.84 3.15
N ALA A 72 6.19 2.02 2.83
CA ALA A 72 7.59 2.42 2.86
C ALA A 72 7.96 3.33 1.68
N PRO A 73 9.07 4.08 1.77
CA PRO A 73 9.57 4.88 0.65
C PRO A 73 9.82 4.03 -0.60
N PHE A 74 9.61 4.63 -1.77
CA PHE A 74 9.76 3.95 -3.06
C PHE A 74 11.22 3.54 -3.35
N THR A 75 11.42 2.26 -3.66
CA THR A 75 12.74 1.70 -4.02
C THR A 75 13.12 1.94 -5.48
N SER A 76 12.13 2.05 -6.36
CA SER A 76 12.28 1.78 -7.79
C SER A 76 12.90 2.90 -8.63
N ARG A 77 12.96 4.12 -8.13
CA ARG A 77 13.31 5.27 -8.99
C ARG A 77 14.77 5.71 -8.97
N LYS A 78 15.66 5.10 -8.15
CA LYS A 78 16.88 5.84 -7.77
C LYS A 78 18.19 5.06 -7.72
N ILE A 79 18.19 3.75 -7.94
CA ILE A 79 19.42 2.94 -7.93
C ILE A 79 20.35 3.28 -9.12
N GLU A 80 19.80 3.80 -10.23
CA GLU A 80 20.58 4.19 -11.41
C GLU A 80 20.88 5.69 -11.54
N VAL A 81 20.43 6.54 -10.58
CA VAL A 81 20.69 7.99 -10.67
C VAL A 81 21.94 8.35 -9.86
N PRO A 82 23.11 8.55 -10.51
CA PRO A 82 24.39 8.81 -9.84
C PRO A 82 24.40 10.04 -8.92
N LYS A 83 23.42 10.92 -9.04
CA LYS A 83 23.35 12.21 -8.31
C LYS A 83 22.65 12.12 -6.95
N ASN A 84 22.20 10.95 -6.52
CA ASN A 84 21.46 10.82 -5.28
C ASN A 84 22.06 9.73 -4.35
N GLU A 85 23.36 9.82 -4.09
CA GLU A 85 24.06 8.91 -3.16
C GLU A 85 23.40 8.89 -1.78
N TRP A 86 22.90 10.03 -1.33
CA TRP A 86 22.20 10.14 -0.05
C TRP A 86 20.92 9.27 -0.02
N TYR A 87 20.11 9.34 -1.07
CA TYR A 87 18.90 8.52 -1.16
C TYR A 87 19.23 7.03 -1.29
N ASN A 88 20.17 6.69 -2.18
CA ASN A 88 20.54 5.30 -2.43
C ASN A 88 21.21 4.65 -1.22
N THR A 89 21.97 5.41 -0.43
CA THR A 89 22.59 4.94 0.82
C THR A 89 21.60 4.83 1.97
N ARG A 90 20.56 5.66 2.01
CA ARG A 90 19.63 5.71 3.14
C ARG A 90 18.27 5.08 2.89
N ILE A 91 17.94 4.73 1.64
CA ILE A 91 16.61 4.17 1.33
C ILE A 91 16.32 2.89 2.12
N GLN A 92 17.30 2.01 2.26
CA GLN A 92 17.14 0.79 3.04
C GLN A 92 16.96 1.08 4.53
N GLU A 93 17.71 2.04 5.07
CA GLU A 93 17.53 2.49 6.46
C GLU A 93 16.16 3.11 6.68
N CYS A 94 15.67 3.90 5.72
CA CYS A 94 14.33 4.49 5.76
C CYS A 94 13.22 3.42 5.70
N ILE A 95 13.39 2.39 4.87
CA ILE A 95 12.46 1.26 4.82
C ILE A 95 12.47 0.50 6.16
N ILE A 96 13.65 0.20 6.70
CA ILE A 96 13.79 -0.47 8.00
C ILE A 96 13.14 0.37 9.10
N ARG A 97 13.35 1.69 9.10
CA ARG A 97 12.70 2.59 10.06
C ARG A 97 11.18 2.61 9.90
N THR A 98 10.65 2.52 8.67
CA THR A 98 9.22 2.41 8.45
C THR A 98 8.66 1.10 9.03
N ILE A 99 9.40 0.00 8.90
CA ILE A 99 9.06 -1.31 9.51
C ILE A 99 9.02 -1.18 11.05
N GLU A 100 10.04 -0.56 11.66
CA GLU A 100 10.09 -0.33 13.11
C GLU A 100 8.93 0.57 13.58
N ALA A 101 8.65 1.64 12.84
CA ALA A 101 7.57 2.59 13.15
C ALA A 101 6.20 1.94 13.04
N ALA A 102 5.97 1.12 12.01
CA ALA A 102 4.73 0.38 11.82
C ALA A 102 4.48 -0.59 12.99
N GLY A 103 5.49 -1.36 13.38
CA GLY A 103 5.39 -2.24 14.56
C GLY A 103 5.12 -1.45 15.84
N TYR A 104 5.77 -0.31 16.02
CA TYR A 104 5.54 0.56 17.18
C TYR A 104 4.09 1.09 17.26
N LEU A 105 3.49 1.40 16.12
CA LEU A 105 2.09 1.85 16.01
C LEU A 105 1.07 0.70 16.03
N GLY A 106 1.53 -0.57 16.01
CA GLY A 106 0.66 -1.75 16.01
C GLY A 106 0.11 -2.14 14.65
N ALA A 107 0.66 -1.61 13.55
CA ALA A 107 0.32 -2.05 12.20
C ALA A 107 0.76 -3.50 11.97
N LYS A 108 0.10 -4.20 11.04
CA LYS A 108 0.39 -5.60 10.74
C LYS A 108 1.21 -5.80 9.47
N VAL A 109 1.13 -4.86 8.54
CA VAL A 109 1.76 -4.94 7.23
C VAL A 109 2.49 -3.64 6.92
N VAL A 110 3.68 -3.77 6.35
CA VAL A 110 4.41 -2.66 5.72
C VAL A 110 4.57 -2.96 4.24
N VAL A 111 3.97 -2.15 3.41
CA VAL A 111 4.06 -2.29 1.96
C VAL A 111 5.42 -1.80 1.49
N VAL A 112 6.08 -2.62 0.68
CA VAL A 112 7.39 -2.33 0.10
C VAL A 112 7.38 -2.70 -1.37
N HIS A 113 7.74 -1.75 -2.23
CA HIS A 113 7.88 -1.98 -3.65
C HIS A 113 9.05 -2.90 -3.99
N PRO A 114 8.92 -3.80 -4.95
CA PRO A 114 10.06 -4.47 -5.58
C PRO A 114 11.01 -3.45 -6.21
N ILE A 115 12.27 -3.85 -6.33
CA ILE A 115 13.26 -3.10 -7.10
C ILE A 115 12.96 -3.27 -8.59
N THR A 116 12.90 -2.16 -9.33
CA THR A 116 12.52 -2.15 -10.76
C THR A 116 13.45 -1.28 -11.61
N TYR A 117 14.74 -1.22 -11.31
CA TYR A 117 15.69 -0.36 -12.04
C TYR A 117 16.07 -0.83 -13.43
N LYS A 118 15.69 -2.07 -13.83
CA LYS A 118 15.79 -2.59 -15.19
C LYS A 118 14.43 -3.00 -15.70
N ARG A 119 14.26 -3.07 -17.02
CA ARG A 119 13.04 -3.64 -17.60
C ARG A 119 12.92 -5.11 -17.19
N TYR A 120 11.94 -5.39 -16.38
CA TYR A 120 11.72 -6.71 -15.80
C TYR A 120 11.55 -7.79 -16.86
N ARG A 121 10.78 -7.49 -17.90
CA ARG A 121 10.56 -8.41 -19.04
C ARG A 121 11.87 -8.91 -19.67
N ASP A 122 12.88 -8.04 -19.78
CA ASP A 122 14.13 -8.34 -20.48
C ASP A 122 15.22 -8.89 -19.54
N HIS A 123 15.02 -8.79 -18.22
CA HIS A 123 15.99 -9.13 -17.18
C HIS A 123 15.38 -9.87 -15.99
N LYS A 124 14.34 -10.68 -16.24
CA LYS A 124 13.51 -11.28 -15.18
C LYS A 124 14.32 -12.03 -14.11
N GLU A 125 15.15 -12.99 -14.52
CA GLU A 125 15.92 -13.81 -13.58
C GLU A 125 16.85 -12.97 -12.70
N PHE A 126 17.56 -12.02 -13.30
CA PHE A 126 18.43 -11.10 -12.59
C PHE A 126 17.64 -10.21 -11.60
N MET A 127 16.50 -9.68 -12.03
CA MET A 127 15.66 -8.84 -11.18
C MET A 127 15.00 -9.62 -10.06
N ASP A 128 14.59 -10.86 -10.31
CA ASP A 128 14.08 -11.77 -9.28
C ASP A 128 15.13 -12.04 -8.21
N GLU A 129 16.36 -12.39 -8.61
CA GLU A 129 17.47 -12.61 -7.69
C GLU A 129 17.70 -11.38 -6.79
N LYS A 130 17.76 -10.19 -7.39
CA LYS A 130 17.96 -8.94 -6.65
C LYS A 130 16.78 -8.60 -5.73
N ASN A 131 15.56 -8.86 -6.15
CA ASN A 131 14.39 -8.67 -5.31
C ASN A 131 14.37 -9.66 -4.13
N PHE A 132 14.67 -10.93 -4.35
CA PHE A 132 14.76 -11.90 -3.25
C PHE A 132 15.87 -11.56 -2.26
N GLU A 133 17.04 -11.13 -2.75
CA GLU A 133 18.13 -10.64 -1.90
C GLU A 133 17.68 -9.44 -1.05
N PHE A 134 17.07 -8.45 -1.69
CA PHE A 134 16.56 -7.25 -1.04
C PHE A 134 15.49 -7.57 0.01
N PHE A 135 14.42 -8.29 -0.35
CA PHE A 135 13.34 -8.60 0.58
C PHE A 135 13.84 -9.45 1.76
N ARG A 136 14.66 -10.46 1.53
CA ARG A 136 15.23 -11.27 2.61
C ARG A 136 16.05 -10.44 3.60
N SER A 137 16.67 -9.35 3.16
CA SER A 137 17.40 -8.44 4.07
C SER A 137 16.45 -7.71 5.03
N LEU A 138 15.15 -7.58 4.70
CA LEU A 138 14.14 -6.95 5.54
C LEU A 138 13.51 -7.90 6.56
N ALA A 139 13.54 -9.21 6.32
CA ALA A 139 12.88 -10.22 7.16
C ALA A 139 13.25 -10.14 8.65
N PRO A 140 14.53 -10.01 9.07
CA PRO A 140 14.87 -9.91 10.49
C PRO A 140 14.26 -8.67 11.17
N HIS A 141 14.10 -7.58 10.43
CA HIS A 141 13.51 -6.34 10.93
C HIS A 141 11.99 -6.47 11.07
N ALA A 142 11.34 -7.06 10.08
CA ALA A 142 9.90 -7.33 10.09
C ALA A 142 9.53 -8.28 11.24
N HIS A 143 10.27 -9.39 11.37
CA HIS A 143 10.09 -10.35 12.45
C HIS A 143 10.23 -9.71 13.84
N LYS A 144 11.29 -8.93 14.05
CA LYS A 144 11.52 -8.19 15.30
C LYS A 144 10.43 -7.18 15.62
N ALA A 145 9.90 -6.50 14.59
CA ALA A 145 8.83 -5.51 14.74
C ALA A 145 7.43 -6.14 14.87
N GLY A 146 7.29 -7.45 14.61
CA GLY A 146 6.01 -8.16 14.65
C GLY A 146 5.07 -7.79 13.49
N VAL A 147 5.63 -7.38 12.35
CA VAL A 147 4.89 -7.03 11.13
C VAL A 147 5.28 -7.95 9.97
N LYS A 148 4.45 -8.01 8.94
CA LYS A 148 4.81 -8.62 7.65
C LYS A 148 5.21 -7.56 6.64
N VAL A 149 6.14 -7.90 5.75
CA VAL A 149 6.43 -7.08 4.57
C VAL A 149 5.43 -7.46 3.48
N GLY A 150 4.59 -6.50 3.08
CA GLY A 150 3.69 -6.62 1.94
C GLY A 150 4.44 -6.33 0.64
N VAL A 151 4.70 -7.37 -0.14
CA VAL A 151 5.26 -7.20 -1.49
C VAL A 151 4.16 -6.73 -2.41
N GLU A 152 4.34 -5.62 -3.09
CA GLU A 152 3.34 -5.04 -3.98
C GLU A 152 3.56 -5.44 -5.44
N ASN A 153 2.46 -5.75 -6.15
CA ASN A 153 2.52 -5.93 -7.59
C ASN A 153 2.65 -4.58 -8.29
N MET A 154 3.67 -4.47 -9.14
CA MET A 154 4.03 -3.22 -9.78
C MET A 154 3.61 -3.19 -11.25
N LEU A 155 3.74 -2.02 -11.85
CA LEU A 155 3.71 -1.80 -13.29
C LEU A 155 5.03 -1.19 -13.75
N GLN A 156 5.39 -1.43 -15.00
CA GLN A 156 6.45 -0.71 -15.69
C GLN A 156 5.91 -0.15 -17.02
N VAL A 157 6.53 0.90 -17.49
CA VAL A 157 6.23 1.46 -18.82
C VAL A 157 7.48 1.41 -19.69
N ASP A 158 7.32 1.13 -20.96
CA ASP A 158 8.39 1.22 -21.95
C ASP A 158 8.62 2.67 -22.43
N ASP A 159 9.53 2.84 -23.38
CA ASP A 159 9.91 4.17 -23.90
C ASP A 159 8.76 4.84 -24.67
N ASP A 160 7.79 4.06 -25.14
CA ASP A 160 6.58 4.55 -25.83
C ASP A 160 5.43 4.81 -24.84
N GLY A 161 5.65 4.64 -23.54
CA GLY A 161 4.64 4.80 -22.49
C GLY A 161 3.64 3.64 -22.39
N LYS A 162 3.93 2.50 -23.03
CA LYS A 162 3.09 1.29 -22.94
C LYS A 162 3.43 0.51 -21.69
N ILE A 163 2.40 0.06 -20.99
CA ILE A 163 2.53 -0.81 -19.83
C ILE A 163 3.12 -2.16 -20.24
N ILE A 164 4.13 -2.60 -19.52
CA ILE A 164 4.85 -3.86 -19.71
C ILE A 164 4.94 -4.63 -18.41
N VAL A 165 5.21 -5.92 -18.50
CA VAL A 165 5.36 -6.84 -17.35
C VAL A 165 6.35 -6.31 -16.34
N ALA A 166 5.95 -6.32 -15.09
CA ALA A 166 6.71 -5.90 -13.90
C ALA A 166 6.75 -7.04 -12.86
N PRO A 167 7.54 -6.94 -11.80
CA PRO A 167 7.51 -7.91 -10.71
C PRO A 167 6.10 -8.09 -10.14
N CYS A 168 5.71 -9.32 -9.87
CA CYS A 168 4.40 -9.67 -9.28
C CYS A 168 3.18 -9.24 -10.12
N SER A 169 3.34 -8.92 -11.39
CA SER A 169 2.22 -8.52 -12.27
C SER A 169 1.45 -9.70 -12.88
N ASP A 170 1.94 -10.93 -12.71
CA ASP A 170 1.32 -12.17 -13.15
C ASP A 170 0.94 -13.03 -11.92
N PRO A 171 -0.22 -13.73 -11.93
CA PRO A 171 -0.67 -14.51 -10.78
C PRO A 171 0.30 -15.60 -10.31
N ASP A 172 0.86 -16.37 -11.23
CA ASP A 172 1.79 -17.45 -10.89
C ASP A 172 3.10 -16.90 -10.35
N ASP A 173 3.58 -15.81 -10.96
CA ASP A 173 4.78 -15.11 -10.51
C ASP A 173 4.60 -14.52 -9.11
N PHE A 174 3.47 -13.90 -8.84
CA PHE A 174 3.19 -13.32 -7.52
C PHE A 174 3.08 -14.40 -6.43
N CYS A 175 2.35 -15.49 -6.69
CA CYS A 175 2.29 -16.62 -5.77
C CYS A 175 3.70 -17.18 -5.49
N ARG A 176 4.52 -17.38 -6.54
CA ARG A 176 5.90 -17.85 -6.42
C ARG A 176 6.76 -16.91 -5.57
N TYR A 177 6.59 -15.58 -5.72
CA TYR A 177 7.31 -14.60 -4.90
C TYR A 177 7.03 -14.79 -3.43
N ILE A 178 5.75 -14.81 -3.05
CA ILE A 178 5.35 -14.93 -1.64
C ILE A 178 5.79 -16.28 -1.05
N ASP A 179 5.57 -17.38 -1.77
CA ASP A 179 5.96 -18.72 -1.32
C ASP A 179 7.49 -18.86 -1.15
N THR A 180 8.28 -18.19 -1.99
CA THR A 180 9.75 -18.21 -1.92
C THR A 180 10.29 -17.36 -0.78
N LEU A 181 9.62 -16.26 -0.42
CA LEU A 181 10.04 -15.36 0.64
C LEU A 181 9.66 -15.87 2.04
N GLY A 182 8.54 -16.55 2.19
CA GLY A 182 8.15 -17.22 3.44
C GLY A 182 7.30 -16.35 4.37
N GLU A 183 7.26 -16.75 5.66
CA GLU A 183 6.24 -16.30 6.63
C GLU A 183 6.29 -14.82 7.03
N ASP A 184 7.43 -14.16 6.92
CA ASP A 184 7.57 -12.73 7.21
C ASP A 184 7.02 -11.84 6.08
N PHE A 185 6.50 -12.45 5.00
CA PHE A 185 6.01 -11.77 3.81
C PHE A 185 4.55 -12.08 3.51
N THR A 186 3.93 -11.18 2.77
CA THR A 186 2.56 -11.34 2.27
C THR A 186 2.41 -10.54 0.97
N ALA A 187 1.38 -10.85 0.19
CA ALA A 187 1.03 -10.02 -0.97
C ALA A 187 0.28 -8.77 -0.52
N CYS A 188 0.69 -7.62 -1.02
CA CYS A 188 -0.13 -6.43 -1.11
C CYS A 188 -0.63 -6.34 -2.55
N LEU A 189 -1.90 -6.61 -2.79
CA LEU A 189 -2.46 -6.49 -4.13
C LEU A 189 -2.92 -5.07 -4.39
N ASP A 190 -2.20 -4.38 -5.26
CA ASP A 190 -2.70 -3.18 -5.91
C ASP A 190 -3.62 -3.59 -7.08
N ILE A 191 -4.91 -3.28 -6.90
CA ILE A 191 -5.97 -3.65 -7.82
C ILE A 191 -5.88 -2.85 -9.12
N GLY A 192 -5.52 -1.58 -9.02
CA GLY A 192 -5.34 -0.71 -10.17
C GLY A 192 -4.17 -1.13 -11.05
N HIS A 193 -3.02 -1.42 -10.45
CA HIS A 193 -1.85 -1.97 -11.16
C HIS A 193 -2.18 -3.32 -11.83
N CYS A 194 -2.88 -4.20 -11.12
CA CYS A 194 -3.31 -5.48 -11.69
C CYS A 194 -4.18 -5.29 -12.93
N ALA A 195 -5.19 -4.42 -12.87
CA ALA A 195 -6.08 -4.12 -13.99
C ALA A 195 -5.34 -3.54 -15.22
N LEU A 196 -4.21 -2.84 -14.99
CA LEU A 196 -3.38 -2.27 -16.06
C LEU A 196 -2.42 -3.30 -16.69
N ASN A 197 -1.96 -4.29 -15.93
CA ASN A 197 -0.99 -5.29 -16.38
C ASN A 197 -1.59 -6.42 -17.24
N GLY A 198 -2.92 -6.53 -17.30
CA GLY A 198 -3.63 -7.48 -18.15
C GLY A 198 -4.37 -8.61 -17.43
N PRO A 199 -3.89 -9.21 -16.32
CA PRO A 199 -4.71 -10.13 -15.55
C PRO A 199 -5.95 -9.43 -15.00
N ARG A 200 -7.08 -10.14 -14.93
CA ARG A 200 -8.25 -9.60 -14.24
C ARG A 200 -7.99 -9.62 -12.73
N PRO A 201 -8.23 -8.52 -11.99
CA PRO A 201 -7.98 -8.50 -10.56
C PRO A 201 -8.65 -9.63 -9.78
N ALA A 202 -9.85 -10.05 -10.15
CA ALA A 202 -10.54 -11.17 -9.53
C ALA A 202 -9.81 -12.52 -9.73
N GLU A 203 -9.15 -12.73 -10.87
CA GLU A 203 -8.32 -13.91 -11.13
C GLU A 203 -7.07 -13.90 -10.25
N MET A 204 -6.42 -12.73 -10.13
CA MET A 204 -5.26 -12.55 -9.24
C MET A 204 -5.63 -12.82 -7.78
N ILE A 205 -6.76 -12.29 -7.31
CA ILE A 205 -7.26 -12.52 -5.95
C ILE A 205 -7.46 -14.01 -5.69
N ARG A 206 -8.13 -14.72 -6.61
CA ARG A 206 -8.36 -16.16 -6.46
C ARG A 206 -7.08 -16.99 -6.51
N ALA A 207 -6.10 -16.59 -7.33
CA ALA A 207 -4.80 -17.27 -7.39
C ALA A 207 -3.99 -17.08 -6.09
N LEU A 208 -3.94 -15.88 -5.54
CA LEU A 208 -3.26 -15.61 -4.27
C LEU A 208 -3.93 -16.34 -3.11
N GLY A 209 -5.25 -16.37 -3.07
CA GLY A 209 -6.00 -16.92 -1.94
C GLY A 209 -5.80 -16.12 -0.65
N ALA A 210 -6.53 -16.49 0.40
CA ALA A 210 -6.47 -15.77 1.69
C ALA A 210 -5.13 -15.93 2.42
N ASP A 211 -4.39 -16.99 2.14
CA ASP A 211 -3.14 -17.28 2.85
C ASP A 211 -1.99 -16.37 2.40
N ARG A 212 -1.96 -15.97 1.13
CA ARG A 212 -0.93 -15.09 0.57
C ARG A 212 -1.33 -13.62 0.60
N LEU A 213 -2.63 -13.32 0.42
CA LEU A 213 -3.14 -11.94 0.32
C LEU A 213 -3.36 -11.32 1.69
N GLY A 214 -2.44 -10.48 2.14
CA GLY A 214 -2.50 -9.84 3.46
C GLY A 214 -2.86 -8.37 3.44
N ALA A 215 -2.69 -7.67 2.31
CA ALA A 215 -2.99 -6.25 2.16
C ALA A 215 -3.56 -5.93 0.78
N LEU A 216 -4.26 -4.81 0.69
CA LEU A 216 -4.85 -4.29 -0.54
C LEU A 216 -4.48 -2.81 -0.71
N HIS A 217 -4.22 -2.42 -1.96
CA HIS A 217 -4.34 -1.05 -2.44
C HIS A 217 -5.51 -0.97 -3.42
N VAL A 218 -6.52 -0.21 -3.04
CA VAL A 218 -7.79 -0.15 -3.77
C VAL A 218 -7.93 1.22 -4.42
N HIS A 219 -7.87 1.25 -5.73
CA HIS A 219 -8.13 2.45 -6.54
C HIS A 219 -8.60 2.09 -7.94
N ASP A 220 -9.24 3.03 -8.60
CA ASP A 220 -9.80 2.87 -9.94
C ASP A 220 -8.94 3.54 -11.02
N ASN A 221 -9.00 3.02 -12.25
CA ASN A 221 -8.34 3.58 -13.41
C ASN A 221 -9.12 3.35 -14.72
N ASP A 222 -8.66 4.00 -15.79
CA ASP A 222 -9.32 3.94 -17.12
C ASP A 222 -8.84 2.78 -18.01
N GLY A 223 -8.13 1.82 -17.45
CA GLY A 223 -7.53 0.70 -18.17
C GLY A 223 -6.31 1.08 -19.03
N LYS A 224 -5.77 2.29 -18.86
CA LYS A 224 -4.63 2.81 -19.63
C LYS A 224 -3.59 3.53 -18.77
N ARG A 225 -4.02 4.19 -17.71
CA ARG A 225 -3.20 5.04 -16.86
C ARG A 225 -3.43 4.70 -15.41
N ASP A 226 -2.38 4.75 -14.65
CA ASP A 226 -2.42 4.62 -13.20
C ASP A 226 -2.99 5.92 -12.60
N LEU A 227 -4.30 5.91 -12.33
CA LEU A 227 -5.04 7.14 -12.01
C LEU A 227 -5.29 7.34 -10.53
N HIS A 228 -5.17 6.33 -9.69
CA HIS A 228 -5.50 6.40 -8.26
C HIS A 228 -6.82 7.14 -7.98
N GLN A 229 -7.86 6.80 -8.74
CA GLN A 229 -9.21 7.38 -8.59
C GLN A 229 -10.05 6.55 -7.62
N LEU A 230 -11.10 7.16 -7.11
CA LEU A 230 -12.04 6.48 -6.23
C LEU A 230 -12.77 5.36 -7.00
N PRO A 231 -12.98 4.16 -6.42
CA PRO A 231 -13.79 3.10 -7.01
C PRO A 231 -15.14 3.59 -7.54
N TYR A 232 -15.61 2.99 -8.63
CA TYR A 232 -16.81 3.37 -9.40
C TYR A 232 -16.70 4.68 -10.20
N HIS A 233 -15.52 5.31 -10.27
CA HIS A 233 -15.34 6.54 -11.05
C HIS A 233 -14.68 6.29 -12.40
N GLN A 234 -14.15 5.08 -12.63
CA GLN A 234 -13.48 4.74 -13.88
C GLN A 234 -13.97 3.39 -14.42
N ALA A 235 -13.07 2.50 -14.88
CA ALA A 235 -13.43 1.36 -15.72
C ALA A 235 -13.35 0.00 -15.04
N ILE A 236 -12.89 -0.10 -13.79
CA ILE A 236 -12.72 -1.38 -13.10
C ILE A 236 -14.08 -1.97 -12.69
N ASP A 237 -14.27 -3.27 -12.93
CA ASP A 237 -15.46 -4.02 -12.48
C ASP A 237 -15.31 -4.42 -11.01
N TRP A 238 -15.88 -3.62 -10.14
CA TRP A 238 -15.75 -3.79 -8.69
C TRP A 238 -16.56 -4.96 -8.14
N GLU A 239 -17.71 -5.30 -8.73
CA GLU A 239 -18.55 -6.38 -8.20
C GLU A 239 -17.82 -7.72 -8.28
N GLU A 240 -17.16 -8.02 -9.41
CA GLU A 240 -16.39 -9.26 -9.57
C GLU A 240 -15.22 -9.34 -8.59
N ILE A 241 -14.58 -8.20 -8.30
CA ILE A 241 -13.46 -8.10 -7.35
C ILE A 241 -13.92 -8.36 -5.92
N LEU A 242 -15.02 -7.72 -5.51
CA LEU A 242 -15.59 -7.89 -4.16
C LEU A 242 -16.07 -9.33 -3.94
N ASP A 243 -16.67 -9.92 -4.98
CA ASP A 243 -17.04 -11.34 -4.97
C ASP A 243 -15.83 -12.24 -4.81
N ALA A 244 -14.73 -11.98 -5.54
CA ALA A 244 -13.51 -12.76 -5.41
C ALA A 244 -12.88 -12.67 -4.01
N LEU A 245 -12.87 -11.48 -3.39
CA LEU A 245 -12.41 -11.29 -2.02
C LEU A 245 -13.28 -12.06 -1.02
N ALA A 246 -14.59 -12.08 -1.24
CA ALA A 246 -15.51 -12.87 -0.42
C ALA A 246 -15.29 -14.38 -0.62
N ASP A 247 -15.15 -14.84 -1.86
CA ASP A 247 -14.98 -16.26 -2.23
C ASP A 247 -13.73 -16.86 -1.59
N ILE A 248 -12.60 -16.11 -1.54
CA ILE A 248 -11.38 -16.58 -0.87
C ILE A 248 -11.43 -16.45 0.65
N GLY A 249 -12.46 -15.80 1.19
CA GLY A 249 -12.54 -15.51 2.62
C GLY A 249 -11.51 -14.50 3.11
N TYR A 250 -11.18 -13.47 2.31
CA TYR A 250 -10.19 -12.44 2.65
C TYR A 250 -10.45 -11.82 4.03
N ARG A 251 -9.43 -11.78 4.88
CA ARG A 251 -9.51 -11.29 6.29
C ARG A 251 -8.61 -10.10 6.59
N GLY A 252 -7.86 -9.62 5.61
CA GLY A 252 -7.07 -8.41 5.74
C GLY A 252 -7.94 -7.16 5.82
N ASP A 253 -7.29 -6.01 5.85
CA ASP A 253 -7.94 -4.71 5.88
C ASP A 253 -8.15 -4.15 4.48
N PHE A 254 -9.01 -3.15 4.35
CA PHE A 254 -9.39 -2.52 3.09
C PHE A 254 -8.77 -1.11 3.02
N THR A 255 -7.62 -1.00 2.35
CA THR A 255 -6.89 0.26 2.20
C THR A 255 -7.21 0.91 0.86
N LEU A 256 -7.88 2.06 0.91
CA LEU A 256 -8.27 2.82 -0.27
C LEU A 256 -7.13 3.77 -0.67
N GLU A 257 -6.37 3.43 -1.71
CA GLU A 257 -5.26 4.24 -2.22
C GLU A 257 -5.69 5.15 -3.39
N ALA A 258 -6.75 5.94 -3.13
CA ALA A 258 -7.36 6.81 -4.14
C ALA A 258 -6.95 8.28 -3.97
N ASP A 259 -5.66 8.55 -3.79
CA ASP A 259 -5.10 9.87 -3.47
C ASP A 259 -5.45 10.95 -4.51
N ASN A 260 -5.54 10.58 -5.78
CA ASN A 260 -5.89 11.51 -6.85
C ASN A 260 -7.38 11.89 -6.87
N PHE A 261 -8.21 11.22 -6.07
CA PHE A 261 -9.59 11.66 -5.87
C PHE A 261 -9.65 13.03 -5.16
N TYR A 262 -8.71 13.31 -4.26
CA TYR A 262 -8.58 14.64 -3.70
C TYR A 262 -8.22 15.68 -4.76
N GLY A 263 -7.46 15.28 -5.80
CA GLY A 263 -7.16 16.03 -7.00
C GLY A 263 -6.69 17.45 -6.74
N ARG A 264 -7.45 18.40 -7.31
CA ARG A 264 -7.23 19.83 -7.13
C ARG A 264 -8.30 20.48 -6.23
N LEU A 265 -8.91 19.68 -5.36
CA LEU A 265 -9.90 20.23 -4.42
C LEU A 265 -9.25 21.27 -3.52
N PRO A 266 -9.92 22.38 -3.26
CA PRO A 266 -9.47 23.34 -2.26
C PRO A 266 -9.50 22.68 -0.88
N LYS A 267 -8.65 23.17 0.02
CA LYS A 267 -8.46 22.61 1.36
C LYS A 267 -9.77 22.40 2.12
N GLU A 268 -10.71 23.31 1.95
CA GLU A 268 -12.01 23.32 2.62
C GLU A 268 -12.92 22.15 2.25
N LEU A 269 -12.67 21.49 1.11
CA LEU A 269 -13.45 20.34 0.63
C LEU A 269 -12.78 19.00 0.88
N LEU A 270 -11.54 18.97 1.40
CA LEU A 270 -10.79 17.72 1.58
C LEU A 270 -11.41 16.80 2.63
N GLU A 271 -11.98 17.34 3.71
CA GLU A 271 -12.68 16.54 4.73
C GLU A 271 -13.96 15.92 4.18
N ASP A 272 -14.75 16.67 3.40
CA ASP A 272 -15.95 16.14 2.73
C ASP A 272 -15.60 15.04 1.72
N ALA A 273 -14.50 15.23 0.97
CA ALA A 273 -13.97 14.20 0.06
C ALA A 273 -13.57 12.93 0.82
N ALA A 274 -12.86 13.06 1.94
CA ALA A 274 -12.52 11.93 2.81
C ALA A 274 -13.78 11.21 3.33
N GLY A 275 -14.81 11.95 3.69
CA GLY A 275 -16.12 11.41 4.10
C GLY A 275 -16.80 10.62 2.99
N HIS A 276 -16.70 11.07 1.73
CA HIS A 276 -17.22 10.33 0.59
C HIS A 276 -16.43 9.05 0.34
N MET A 277 -15.09 9.12 0.38
CA MET A 277 -14.20 7.95 0.26
C MET A 277 -14.51 6.88 1.32
N ALA A 278 -14.68 7.27 2.58
CA ALA A 278 -15.05 6.35 3.64
C ALA A 278 -16.41 5.67 3.39
N LYS A 279 -17.41 6.39 2.89
CA LYS A 279 -18.72 5.81 2.53
C LYS A 279 -18.60 4.77 1.41
N VAL A 280 -17.78 5.03 0.39
CA VAL A 280 -17.51 4.06 -0.68
C VAL A 280 -16.83 2.82 -0.10
N SER A 281 -15.81 2.98 0.74
CA SER A 281 -15.12 1.85 1.39
C SER A 281 -16.06 1.01 2.24
N HIS A 282 -16.93 1.63 3.05
CA HIS A 282 -17.93 0.92 3.83
C HIS A 282 -18.91 0.14 2.94
N HIS A 283 -19.36 0.73 1.83
CA HIS A 283 -20.23 0.03 0.88
C HIS A 283 -19.56 -1.23 0.34
N MET A 284 -18.30 -1.13 -0.10
CA MET A 284 -17.53 -2.24 -0.65
C MET A 284 -17.26 -3.33 0.40
N VAL A 285 -16.84 -2.96 1.59
CA VAL A 285 -16.61 -3.91 2.70
C VAL A 285 -17.90 -4.61 3.10
N ASN A 286 -19.01 -3.88 3.17
CA ASN A 286 -20.33 -4.48 3.47
C ASN A 286 -20.74 -5.50 2.40
N HIS A 287 -20.46 -5.26 1.13
CA HIS A 287 -20.69 -6.26 0.06
C HIS A 287 -19.93 -7.57 0.36
N ILE A 288 -18.62 -7.46 0.65
CA ILE A 288 -17.77 -8.63 0.96
C ILE A 288 -18.34 -9.40 2.17
N LEU A 289 -18.68 -8.70 3.27
CA LEU A 289 -19.18 -9.31 4.48
C LEU A 289 -20.55 -9.98 4.28
N MET A 290 -21.49 -9.30 3.60
CA MET A 290 -22.80 -9.87 3.29
C MET A 290 -22.71 -11.13 2.45
N ARG A 291 -21.84 -11.14 1.44
CA ARG A 291 -21.62 -12.32 0.59
C ARG A 291 -21.04 -13.49 1.37
N ARG A 292 -20.26 -13.23 2.41
CA ARG A 292 -19.72 -14.24 3.34
C ARG A 292 -20.72 -14.68 4.43
N GLY A 293 -21.91 -14.07 4.46
CA GLY A 293 -22.91 -14.31 5.54
C GLY A 293 -22.50 -13.73 6.91
N GLU A 294 -21.57 -12.77 6.92
CA GLU A 294 -21.12 -12.05 8.11
C GLU A 294 -21.91 -10.71 8.22
N LYS A 295 -22.12 -10.24 9.47
CA LYS A 295 -22.83 -8.97 9.74
C LYS A 295 -21.87 -7.94 10.29
#